data_23c2d54a6d2bea167c647d1af8bd8d87
#
_entry.id   23c2d54a6d2bea167c647d1af8bd8d87
#
_cell.length_a   1.000
_cell.length_b   1.000
_cell.length_c   1.000
_cell.angle_alpha   90.00
_cell.angle_beta   90.00
_cell.angle_gamma   90.00
#
_symmetry.space_group_name_H-M   'P 1'
#
loop_
_entity.id
_entity.type
_entity.pdbx_description
1 polymer ?
#
loop_
_entity_poly.entity_id
_entity_poly.type
_entity_poly.pdbx_seq_one_letter_code
_entity_poly.pdbx_strand_id
1 'polypeptide(L)'
;MRFSGKQILVTGAASGLGLAIAQAAQTEGAAVTALDRVAAPFDNSRICDITDEDQVRSVLSGLDRLDAVVNSAGIARRAKLGDTELADFEAVMAVNLRGSFLVSKHALPLLRQRGGSILNLSSGVATTGLRNRAAYTASKGAILSLTRNMALDYASDRVRVNCLCPGFVNTPLLSSLPPERRARLTALHPLGRLGEPEDIAHMALFLMSDQASWITGQAIAVDGGFNIGHADDV
;
A
#
# COMPACT_ATOMS: atom_id res chain seq x y z
N MET A 1 8.40 14.27 17.42
CA MET A 1 7.95 13.05 16.68
C MET A 1 6.53 13.30 16.16
N ARG A 2 6.33 13.22 14.83
CA ARG A 2 5.03 13.54 14.15
C ARG A 2 3.87 12.66 14.62
N PHE A 3 4.15 11.43 15.03
CA PHE A 3 3.15 10.43 15.37
C PHE A 3 3.12 10.06 16.86
N SER A 4 3.67 10.91 17.73
CA SER A 4 3.60 10.69 19.18
C SER A 4 2.14 10.54 19.63
N GLY A 5 1.82 9.42 20.30
CA GLY A 5 0.48 9.09 20.75
C GLY A 5 -0.52 8.70 19.65
N LYS A 6 -0.09 8.54 18.39
CA LYS A 6 -0.93 8.02 17.29
C LYS A 6 -0.86 6.51 17.21
N GLN A 7 -1.97 5.87 16.83
CA GLN A 7 -2.05 4.44 16.55
C GLN A 7 -2.24 4.20 15.06
N ILE A 8 -1.34 3.41 14.48
CA ILE A 8 -1.29 3.14 13.03
C ILE A 8 -1.34 1.64 12.81
N LEU A 9 -2.26 1.21 11.95
CA LEU A 9 -2.35 -0.18 11.51
C LEU A 9 -1.71 -0.30 10.12
N VAL A 10 -0.83 -1.29 9.94
CA VAL A 10 -0.15 -1.55 8.66
C VAL A 10 -0.34 -3.01 8.28
N THR A 11 -0.88 -3.26 7.09
CA THR A 11 -0.98 -4.63 6.52
C THR A 11 0.23 -4.94 5.64
N GLY A 12 0.62 -6.22 5.57
CA GLY A 12 1.84 -6.63 4.86
C GLY A 12 3.12 -6.14 5.57
N ALA A 13 3.06 -6.02 6.90
CA ALA A 13 4.11 -5.40 7.70
C ALA A 13 5.31 -6.30 8.02
N ALA A 14 5.29 -7.57 7.60
CA ALA A 14 6.42 -8.47 7.83
C ALA A 14 7.57 -8.27 6.83
N SER A 15 7.35 -7.59 5.70
CA SER A 15 8.37 -7.40 4.67
C SER A 15 8.12 -6.18 3.78
N GLY A 16 9.11 -5.82 2.96
CA GLY A 16 9.00 -4.85 1.88
C GLY A 16 8.50 -3.47 2.30
N LEU A 17 7.56 -2.91 1.55
CA LEU A 17 7.06 -1.56 1.78
C LEU A 17 6.28 -1.42 3.09
N GLY A 18 5.47 -2.43 3.43
CA GLY A 18 4.71 -2.43 4.68
C GLY A 18 5.62 -2.38 5.90
N LEU A 19 6.69 -3.18 5.89
CA LEU A 19 7.71 -3.18 6.95
C LEU A 19 8.38 -1.81 7.05
N ALA A 20 8.86 -1.24 5.94
CA ALA A 20 9.53 0.06 5.94
C ALA A 20 8.62 1.19 6.46
N ILE A 21 7.37 1.23 6.03
CA ILE A 21 6.40 2.23 6.49
C ILE A 21 6.13 2.06 7.99
N ALA A 22 5.95 0.83 8.46
CA ALA A 22 5.69 0.53 9.87
C ALA A 22 6.88 0.94 10.75
N GLN A 23 8.11 0.61 10.34
CA GLN A 23 9.34 1.01 11.06
C GLN A 23 9.51 2.53 11.08
N ALA A 24 9.31 3.21 9.96
CA ALA A 24 9.41 4.66 9.89
C ALA A 24 8.34 5.34 10.79
N ALA A 25 7.11 4.82 10.81
CA ALA A 25 6.05 5.32 11.68
C ALA A 25 6.40 5.14 13.18
N GLN A 26 6.93 3.97 13.55
CA GLN A 26 7.38 3.68 14.91
C GLN A 26 8.53 4.61 15.32
N THR A 27 9.50 4.83 14.44
CA THR A 27 10.63 5.76 14.69
C THR A 27 10.14 7.18 14.93
N GLU A 28 9.02 7.58 14.33
CA GLU A 28 8.39 8.89 14.55
C GLU A 28 7.35 8.90 15.69
N GLY A 29 7.33 7.85 16.51
CA GLY A 29 6.58 7.79 17.77
C GLY A 29 5.19 7.18 17.68
N ALA A 30 4.81 6.56 16.56
CA ALA A 30 3.55 5.83 16.45
C ALA A 30 3.58 4.52 17.24
N ALA A 31 2.44 4.16 17.84
CA ALA A 31 2.15 2.79 18.21
C ALA A 31 1.66 2.05 16.97
N VAL A 32 2.44 1.05 16.51
CA VAL A 32 2.13 0.33 15.27
C VAL A 32 1.48 -1.01 15.59
N THR A 33 0.31 -1.26 15.00
CA THR A 33 -0.29 -2.59 14.90
C THR A 33 0.08 -3.18 13.54
N ALA A 34 0.92 -4.19 13.54
CA ALA A 34 1.46 -4.83 12.34
C ALA A 34 0.65 -6.08 11.98
N LEU A 35 -0.02 -6.09 10.83
CA LEU A 35 -0.77 -7.23 10.32
C LEU A 35 -0.04 -7.90 9.17
N ASP A 36 0.12 -9.21 9.28
CA ASP A 36 0.64 -10.05 8.19
C ASP A 36 0.18 -11.51 8.40
N ARG A 37 0.34 -12.35 7.40
CA ARG A 37 0.13 -13.81 7.53
C ARG A 37 1.23 -14.52 8.32
N VAL A 38 2.32 -13.83 8.56
CA VAL A 38 3.44 -14.28 9.38
C VAL A 38 3.74 -13.21 10.43
N ALA A 39 4.44 -13.58 11.50
CA ALA A 39 4.83 -12.60 12.52
C ALA A 39 5.73 -11.51 11.93
N ALA A 40 5.38 -10.25 12.18
CA ALA A 40 6.18 -9.10 11.84
C ALA A 40 7.05 -8.67 13.05
N PRO A 41 8.19 -7.97 12.83
CA PRO A 41 9.14 -7.63 13.89
C PRO A 41 8.68 -6.42 14.74
N PHE A 42 7.47 -6.51 15.29
CA PHE A 42 6.85 -5.47 16.14
C PHE A 42 6.20 -6.12 17.36
N ASP A 43 6.25 -5.46 18.50
CA ASP A 43 5.62 -5.95 19.74
C ASP A 43 4.12 -6.20 19.57
N ASN A 44 3.44 -5.33 18.82
CA ASN A 44 2.02 -5.48 18.50
C ASN A 44 1.84 -6.09 17.09
N SER A 45 2.48 -7.24 16.84
CA SER A 45 2.27 -8.04 15.64
C SER A 45 1.03 -8.93 15.80
N ARG A 46 0.20 -8.99 14.75
CA ARG A 46 -1.00 -9.83 14.66
C ARG A 46 -0.94 -10.66 13.39
N ILE A 47 -0.98 -11.99 13.54
CA ILE A 47 -1.08 -12.90 12.40
C ILE A 47 -2.53 -12.86 11.92
N CYS A 48 -2.71 -12.44 10.67
CA CYS A 48 -4.04 -12.24 10.07
C CYS A 48 -3.97 -12.43 8.56
N ASP A 49 -4.82 -13.29 8.02
CA ASP A 49 -5.11 -13.29 6.58
C ASP A 49 -6.17 -12.24 6.29
N ILE A 50 -5.79 -11.17 5.62
CA ILE A 50 -6.70 -10.06 5.29
C ILE A 50 -7.80 -10.44 4.29
N THR A 51 -7.73 -11.62 3.68
CA THR A 51 -8.80 -12.14 2.81
C THR A 51 -9.92 -12.82 3.60
N ASP A 52 -9.71 -13.09 4.87
CA ASP A 52 -10.68 -13.64 5.83
C ASP A 52 -11.29 -12.49 6.65
N GLU A 53 -12.58 -12.22 6.41
CA GLU A 53 -13.28 -11.12 7.06
C GLU A 53 -13.41 -11.31 8.57
N ASP A 54 -13.53 -12.54 9.07
CA ASP A 54 -13.67 -12.81 10.49
C ASP A 54 -12.36 -12.55 11.24
N GLN A 55 -11.22 -12.92 10.65
CA GLN A 55 -9.92 -12.58 11.21
C GLN A 55 -9.71 -11.06 11.24
N VAL A 56 -10.00 -10.35 10.14
CA VAL A 56 -9.89 -8.89 10.08
C VAL A 56 -10.77 -8.24 11.13
N ARG A 57 -12.03 -8.66 11.23
CA ARG A 57 -12.97 -8.14 12.23
C ARG A 57 -12.48 -8.39 13.65
N SER A 58 -12.00 -9.59 13.95
CA SER A 58 -11.46 -9.95 15.27
C SER A 58 -10.30 -9.05 15.68
N VAL A 59 -9.35 -8.81 14.78
CA VAL A 59 -8.21 -7.93 15.08
C VAL A 59 -8.67 -6.49 15.33
N LEU A 60 -9.52 -5.94 14.46
CA LEU A 60 -9.93 -4.53 14.54
C LEU A 60 -10.90 -4.25 15.70
N SER A 61 -11.75 -5.22 16.06
CA SER A 61 -12.60 -5.09 17.25
C SER A 61 -11.84 -5.12 18.58
N GLY A 62 -10.60 -5.61 18.58
CA GLY A 62 -9.71 -5.58 19.72
C GLY A 62 -8.91 -4.28 19.89
N LEU A 63 -9.13 -3.29 19.02
CA LEU A 63 -8.47 -1.98 19.09
C LEU A 63 -9.42 -0.93 19.67
N ASP A 64 -8.96 -0.15 20.63
CA ASP A 64 -9.74 0.96 21.20
C ASP A 64 -9.69 2.23 20.36
N ARG A 65 -8.63 2.38 19.57
CA ARG A 65 -8.35 3.59 18.79
C ARG A 65 -7.57 3.27 17.52
N LEU A 66 -7.78 4.10 16.50
CA LEU A 66 -6.98 4.09 15.28
C LEU A 66 -6.91 5.52 14.71
N ASP A 67 -5.72 5.96 14.32
CA ASP A 67 -5.49 7.27 13.70
C ASP A 67 -5.16 7.12 12.20
N ALA A 68 -4.53 6.01 11.80
CA ALA A 68 -4.28 5.73 10.39
C ALA A 68 -4.26 4.23 10.07
N VAL A 69 -4.56 3.91 8.80
CA VAL A 69 -4.45 2.58 8.21
C VAL A 69 -3.57 2.64 6.98
N VAL A 70 -2.66 1.68 6.83
CA VAL A 70 -1.88 1.47 5.61
C VAL A 70 -2.22 0.10 5.02
N ASN A 71 -2.88 0.08 3.88
CA ASN A 71 -3.16 -1.11 3.10
C ASN A 71 -1.98 -1.40 2.16
N SER A 72 -0.96 -2.10 2.68
CA SER A 72 0.26 -2.42 1.94
C SER A 72 0.37 -3.89 1.53
N ALA A 73 -0.40 -4.78 2.14
CA ALA A 73 -0.40 -6.19 1.74
C ALA A 73 -0.77 -6.36 0.27
N GLY A 74 -0.03 -7.19 -0.43
CA GLY A 74 -0.30 -7.44 -1.84
C GLY A 74 0.55 -8.57 -2.41
N ILE A 75 0.01 -9.23 -3.42
CA ILE A 75 0.69 -10.26 -4.19
C ILE A 75 0.64 -9.95 -5.68
N ALA A 76 1.54 -10.57 -6.42
CA ALA A 76 1.55 -10.51 -7.87
C ALA A 76 1.71 -11.92 -8.45
N ARG A 77 1.07 -12.16 -9.60
CA ARG A 77 1.25 -13.35 -10.42
C ARG A 77 1.71 -12.91 -11.81
N ARG A 78 2.47 -13.74 -12.49
CA ARG A 78 3.05 -13.40 -13.79
C ARG A 78 2.58 -14.37 -14.85
N ALA A 79 1.61 -13.93 -15.67
CA ALA A 79 1.13 -14.63 -16.85
C ALA A 79 0.58 -13.61 -17.85
N LYS A 80 0.56 -13.94 -19.16
CA LYS A 80 -0.26 -13.23 -20.14
C LYS A 80 -1.73 -13.46 -19.81
N LEU A 81 -2.62 -12.59 -20.28
CA LEU A 81 -4.05 -12.72 -20.01
C LEU A 81 -4.60 -14.11 -20.39
N GLY A 82 -4.27 -14.59 -21.58
CA GLY A 82 -4.74 -15.90 -22.06
C GLY A 82 -4.17 -17.10 -21.29
N ASP A 83 -3.06 -16.91 -20.59
CA ASP A 83 -2.36 -17.95 -19.81
C ASP A 83 -2.58 -17.77 -18.30
N THR A 84 -3.45 -16.83 -17.90
CA THR A 84 -3.72 -16.57 -16.49
C THR A 84 -4.79 -17.53 -15.98
N GLU A 85 -4.42 -18.39 -15.06
CA GLU A 85 -5.38 -19.25 -14.37
C GLU A 85 -6.37 -18.42 -13.57
N LEU A 86 -7.65 -18.80 -13.59
CA LEU A 86 -8.70 -18.08 -12.85
C LEU A 86 -8.37 -18.00 -11.34
N ALA A 87 -7.86 -19.08 -10.77
CA ALA A 87 -7.46 -19.14 -9.38
C ALA A 87 -6.35 -18.10 -9.04
N ASP A 88 -5.39 -17.88 -9.94
CA ASP A 88 -4.36 -16.86 -9.78
C ASP A 88 -4.93 -15.44 -9.86
N PHE A 89 -5.87 -15.21 -10.78
CA PHE A 89 -6.58 -13.94 -10.86
C PHE A 89 -7.37 -13.67 -9.59
N GLU A 90 -8.16 -14.63 -9.12
CA GLU A 90 -8.97 -14.51 -7.91
C GLU A 90 -8.10 -14.31 -6.66
N ALA A 91 -6.99 -15.03 -6.54
CA ALA A 91 -6.05 -14.85 -5.43
C ALA A 91 -5.47 -13.42 -5.38
N VAL A 92 -5.09 -12.86 -6.53
CA VAL A 92 -4.59 -11.48 -6.61
C VAL A 92 -5.68 -10.47 -6.24
N MET A 93 -6.90 -10.64 -6.76
CA MET A 93 -8.03 -9.77 -6.43
C MET A 93 -8.42 -9.90 -4.96
N ALA A 94 -8.41 -11.10 -4.41
CA ALA A 94 -8.73 -11.35 -3.01
C ALA A 94 -7.76 -10.61 -2.06
N VAL A 95 -6.46 -10.72 -2.29
CA VAL A 95 -5.47 -10.07 -1.41
C VAL A 95 -5.43 -8.56 -1.67
N ASN A 96 -5.21 -8.14 -2.93
CA ASN A 96 -4.89 -6.75 -3.22
C ASN A 96 -6.09 -5.81 -3.11
N LEU A 97 -7.30 -6.28 -3.51
CA LEU A 97 -8.50 -5.44 -3.52
C LEU A 97 -9.44 -5.77 -2.36
N ARG A 98 -9.93 -7.02 -2.28
CA ARG A 98 -10.89 -7.41 -1.23
C ARG A 98 -10.29 -7.27 0.16
N GLY A 99 -9.02 -7.67 0.36
CA GLY A 99 -8.33 -7.51 1.64
C GLY A 99 -8.22 -6.05 2.07
N SER A 100 -7.81 -5.15 1.17
CA SER A 100 -7.76 -3.72 1.44
C SER A 100 -9.15 -3.13 1.75
N PHE A 101 -10.19 -3.60 1.04
CA PHE A 101 -11.59 -3.24 1.32
C PHE A 101 -12.02 -3.70 2.72
N LEU A 102 -11.77 -4.96 3.08
CA LEU A 102 -12.17 -5.52 4.38
C LEU A 102 -11.49 -4.80 5.54
N VAL A 103 -10.17 -4.58 5.45
CA VAL A 103 -9.42 -3.84 6.47
C VAL A 103 -9.96 -2.43 6.62
N SER A 104 -10.17 -1.72 5.51
CA SER A 104 -10.72 -0.36 5.54
C SER A 104 -12.13 -0.33 6.13
N LYS A 105 -13.03 -1.24 5.70
CA LYS A 105 -14.41 -1.36 6.18
C LYS A 105 -14.45 -1.49 7.70
N HIS A 106 -13.65 -2.39 8.26
CA HIS A 106 -13.65 -2.65 9.71
C HIS A 106 -12.85 -1.61 10.51
N ALA A 107 -11.93 -0.87 9.89
CA ALA A 107 -11.21 0.24 10.52
C ALA A 107 -12.03 1.55 10.60
N LEU A 108 -12.95 1.77 9.68
CA LEU A 108 -13.74 3.01 9.60
C LEU A 108 -14.47 3.38 10.89
N PRO A 109 -15.12 2.47 11.65
CA PRO A 109 -15.75 2.83 12.91
C PRO A 109 -14.80 3.48 13.92
N LEU A 110 -13.53 3.07 13.95
CA LEU A 110 -12.50 3.64 14.82
C LEU A 110 -12.00 5.00 14.29
N LEU A 111 -11.73 5.09 12.98
CA LEU A 111 -11.26 6.32 12.34
C LEU A 111 -12.28 7.46 12.43
N ARG A 112 -13.58 7.17 12.26
CA ARG A 112 -14.67 8.16 12.29
C ARG A 112 -14.84 8.83 13.65
N GLN A 113 -14.39 8.24 14.74
CA GLN A 113 -14.52 8.82 16.08
C GLN A 113 -13.78 10.17 16.22
N ARG A 114 -12.63 10.31 15.55
CA ARG A 114 -11.74 11.48 15.71
C ARG A 114 -11.26 12.07 14.38
N GLY A 115 -11.63 11.47 13.28
CA GLY A 115 -10.97 11.64 12.00
C GLY A 115 -9.69 10.79 11.92
N GLY A 116 -9.11 10.70 10.73
CA GLY A 116 -7.89 9.91 10.53
C GLY A 116 -7.51 9.82 9.06
N SER A 117 -6.68 8.84 8.74
CA SER A 117 -6.28 8.63 7.34
C SER A 117 -6.22 7.15 6.96
N ILE A 118 -6.56 6.87 5.69
CA ILE A 118 -6.32 5.59 5.04
C ILE A 118 -5.35 5.81 3.90
N LEU A 119 -4.27 5.05 3.88
CA LEU A 119 -3.30 5.04 2.80
C LEU A 119 -3.32 3.69 2.10
N ASN A 120 -3.68 3.69 0.83
CA ASN A 120 -3.66 2.50 0.00
C ASN A 120 -2.37 2.43 -0.82
N LEU A 121 -1.80 1.23 -1.00
CA LEU A 121 -0.69 1.00 -1.92
C LEU A 121 -1.23 0.44 -3.24
N SER A 122 -1.23 1.30 -4.28
CA SER A 122 -1.41 0.90 -5.65
C SER A 122 -0.05 0.58 -6.30
N SER A 123 0.19 1.04 -7.49
CA SER A 123 1.43 0.91 -8.26
C SER A 123 1.42 1.87 -9.44
N GLY A 124 2.56 2.31 -9.89
CA GLY A 124 2.70 3.05 -11.14
C GLY A 124 2.08 2.31 -12.34
N VAL A 125 2.15 0.99 -12.36
CA VAL A 125 1.58 0.18 -13.45
C VAL A 125 0.04 0.18 -13.50
N ALA A 126 -0.63 0.73 -12.49
CA ALA A 126 -2.09 0.86 -12.48
C ALA A 126 -2.61 1.80 -13.57
N THR A 127 -1.78 2.73 -14.03
CA THR A 127 -2.12 3.72 -15.07
C THR A 127 -1.45 3.45 -16.41
N THR A 128 -0.33 2.71 -16.43
CA THR A 128 0.45 2.45 -17.65
C THR A 128 0.35 1.01 -18.14
N GLY A 129 0.02 0.07 -17.27
CA GLY A 129 0.06 -1.36 -17.56
C GLY A 129 1.47 -1.97 -17.42
N LEU A 130 1.53 -3.29 -17.35
CA LEU A 130 2.77 -4.06 -17.34
C LEU A 130 2.55 -5.41 -18.01
N ARG A 131 3.45 -5.78 -18.94
CA ARG A 131 3.36 -7.07 -19.65
C ARG A 131 3.32 -8.23 -18.65
N ASN A 132 2.46 -9.21 -18.93
CA ASN A 132 2.28 -10.42 -18.12
C ASN A 132 1.87 -10.15 -16.66
N ARG A 133 1.02 -9.15 -16.41
CA ARG A 133 0.57 -8.74 -15.08
C ARG A 133 -0.92 -8.36 -15.05
N ALA A 134 -1.76 -9.01 -15.89
CA ALA A 134 -3.16 -8.62 -16.05
C ALA A 134 -3.92 -8.53 -14.71
N ALA A 135 -3.90 -9.58 -13.90
CA ALA A 135 -4.58 -9.58 -12.59
C ALA A 135 -4.01 -8.49 -11.64
N TYR A 136 -2.69 -8.33 -11.61
CA TYR A 136 -2.03 -7.35 -10.75
C TYR A 136 -2.40 -5.92 -11.16
N THR A 137 -2.26 -5.56 -12.43
CA THR A 137 -2.59 -4.21 -12.92
C THR A 137 -4.07 -3.90 -12.73
N ALA A 138 -4.97 -4.86 -13.00
CA ALA A 138 -6.39 -4.71 -12.74
C ALA A 138 -6.68 -4.42 -11.26
N SER A 139 -6.09 -5.22 -10.35
CA SER A 139 -6.27 -5.03 -8.90
C SER A 139 -5.76 -3.66 -8.43
N LYS A 140 -4.60 -3.20 -8.95
CA LYS A 140 -4.01 -1.91 -8.56
C LYS A 140 -4.77 -0.72 -9.18
N GLY A 141 -5.36 -0.87 -10.37
CA GLY A 141 -6.31 0.10 -10.93
C GLY A 141 -7.59 0.22 -10.11
N ALA A 142 -8.13 -0.92 -9.65
CA ALA A 142 -9.32 -0.93 -8.78
C ALA A 142 -9.07 -0.21 -7.45
N ILE A 143 -7.87 -0.30 -6.87
CA ILE A 143 -7.48 0.44 -5.67
C ILE A 143 -7.54 1.96 -5.89
N LEU A 144 -7.18 2.47 -7.08
CA LEU A 144 -7.31 3.90 -7.39
C LEU A 144 -8.77 4.36 -7.31
N SER A 145 -9.68 3.59 -7.91
CA SER A 145 -11.12 3.90 -7.90
C SER A 145 -11.70 3.78 -6.49
N LEU A 146 -11.37 2.73 -5.74
CA LEU A 146 -11.78 2.54 -4.35
C LEU A 146 -11.32 3.69 -3.46
N THR A 147 -10.07 4.16 -3.64
CA THR A 147 -9.52 5.30 -2.90
C THR A 147 -10.35 6.56 -3.09
N ARG A 148 -10.73 6.89 -4.33
CA ARG A 148 -11.55 8.08 -4.64
C ARG A 148 -12.95 7.99 -4.06
N ASN A 149 -13.60 6.81 -4.18
CA ASN A 149 -14.92 6.60 -3.60
C ASN A 149 -14.88 6.76 -2.07
N MET A 150 -13.96 6.09 -1.39
CA MET A 150 -13.83 6.20 0.06
C MET A 150 -13.53 7.64 0.51
N ALA A 151 -12.71 8.38 -0.26
CA ALA A 151 -12.41 9.78 0.06
C ALA A 151 -13.66 10.67 0.02
N LEU A 152 -14.56 10.44 -0.94
CA LEU A 152 -15.83 11.15 -1.04
C LEU A 152 -16.79 10.78 0.10
N ASP A 153 -16.94 9.47 0.35
CA ASP A 153 -17.92 8.95 1.31
C ASP A 153 -17.59 9.37 2.76
N TYR A 154 -16.30 9.48 3.10
CA TYR A 154 -15.86 9.68 4.49
C TYR A 154 -15.21 11.05 4.78
N ALA A 155 -15.26 12.00 3.82
CA ALA A 155 -14.74 13.34 4.02
C ALA A 155 -15.46 14.09 5.17
N SER A 156 -16.77 13.94 5.29
CA SER A 156 -17.56 14.53 6.38
C SER A 156 -17.21 13.97 7.76
N ASP A 157 -16.68 12.75 7.82
CA ASP A 157 -16.17 12.11 9.03
C ASP A 157 -14.72 12.52 9.34
N ARG A 158 -14.13 13.42 8.55
CA ARG A 158 -12.72 13.86 8.63
C ARG A 158 -11.74 12.71 8.43
N VAL A 159 -12.11 11.70 7.64
CA VAL A 159 -11.23 10.62 7.23
C VAL A 159 -10.70 10.92 5.83
N ARG A 160 -9.40 11.12 5.71
CA ARG A 160 -8.72 11.29 4.42
C ARG A 160 -8.32 9.94 3.86
N VAL A 161 -8.51 9.74 2.57
CA VAL A 161 -8.11 8.50 1.89
C VAL A 161 -7.27 8.83 0.68
N ASN A 162 -6.04 8.37 0.66
CA ASN A 162 -5.11 8.59 -0.45
C ASN A 162 -4.45 7.29 -0.88
N CYS A 163 -3.78 7.34 -2.00
CA CYS A 163 -3.11 6.19 -2.59
C CYS A 163 -1.68 6.56 -3.01
N LEU A 164 -0.71 5.69 -2.72
CA LEU A 164 0.62 5.76 -3.32
C LEU A 164 0.71 4.83 -4.51
N CYS A 165 1.40 5.31 -5.55
CA CYS A 165 1.70 4.58 -6.77
C CYS A 165 3.22 4.44 -6.93
N PRO A 166 3.85 3.48 -6.22
CA PRO A 166 5.29 3.26 -6.34
C PRO A 166 5.69 2.80 -7.73
N GLY A 167 6.88 3.23 -8.18
CA GLY A 167 7.62 2.60 -9.27
C GLY A 167 8.19 1.24 -8.85
N PHE A 168 9.30 0.82 -9.49
CA PHE A 168 10.02 -0.36 -9.03
C PHE A 168 10.90 0.00 -7.84
N VAL A 169 10.65 -0.67 -6.70
CA VAL A 169 11.31 -0.42 -5.42
C VAL A 169 12.14 -1.63 -5.00
N ASN A 170 13.29 -1.38 -4.43
CA ASN A 170 14.28 -2.36 -3.99
C ASN A 170 13.76 -3.16 -2.77
N THR A 171 12.91 -4.12 -3.00
CA THR A 171 12.32 -5.00 -1.99
C THR A 171 12.78 -6.44 -2.18
N PRO A 172 12.58 -7.35 -1.22
CA PRO A 172 12.91 -8.77 -1.39
C PRO A 172 12.34 -9.39 -2.68
N LEU A 173 11.20 -8.87 -3.17
CA LEU A 173 10.62 -9.31 -4.43
C LEU A 173 11.51 -9.01 -5.66
N LEU A 174 12.29 -7.94 -5.63
CA LEU A 174 13.19 -7.56 -6.72
C LEU A 174 14.65 -7.99 -6.49
N SER A 175 15.04 -8.28 -5.27
CA SER A 175 16.44 -8.66 -4.94
C SER A 175 16.86 -9.98 -5.61
N SER A 176 15.90 -10.87 -5.89
CA SER A 176 16.13 -12.14 -6.59
C SER A 176 16.23 -12.04 -8.11
N LEU A 177 16.08 -10.85 -8.69
CA LEU A 177 16.14 -10.66 -10.13
C LEU A 177 17.58 -10.71 -10.64
N PRO A 178 17.82 -11.32 -11.81
CA PRO A 178 19.13 -11.26 -12.48
C PRO A 178 19.60 -9.80 -12.72
N PRO A 179 20.91 -9.53 -12.65
CA PRO A 179 21.47 -8.18 -12.83
C PRO A 179 20.98 -7.44 -14.08
N GLU A 180 20.93 -8.14 -15.23
CA GLU A 180 20.46 -7.57 -16.50
C GLU A 180 18.99 -7.11 -16.41
N ARG A 181 18.16 -7.89 -15.75
CA ARG A 181 16.76 -7.52 -15.58
C ARG A 181 16.60 -6.34 -14.62
N ARG A 182 17.43 -6.30 -13.58
CA ARG A 182 17.48 -5.19 -12.64
C ARG A 182 17.92 -3.90 -13.37
N ALA A 183 18.97 -3.97 -14.21
CA ALA A 183 19.41 -2.83 -15.02
C ALA A 183 18.31 -2.31 -15.95
N ARG A 184 17.56 -3.21 -16.61
CA ARG A 184 16.42 -2.80 -17.45
C ARG A 184 15.32 -2.10 -16.65
N LEU A 185 15.03 -2.56 -15.44
CA LEU A 185 14.04 -1.88 -14.57
C LEU A 185 14.56 -0.51 -14.11
N THR A 186 15.84 -0.40 -13.81
CA THR A 186 16.50 0.87 -13.46
C THR A 186 16.37 1.88 -14.60
N ALA A 187 16.65 1.46 -15.83
CA ALA A 187 16.55 2.32 -17.02
C ALA A 187 15.13 2.86 -17.31
N LEU A 188 14.09 2.26 -16.74
CA LEU A 188 12.73 2.78 -16.84
C LEU A 188 12.48 3.99 -15.93
N HIS A 189 13.40 4.33 -15.06
CA HIS A 189 13.25 5.45 -14.12
C HIS A 189 14.18 6.60 -14.51
N PRO A 190 13.66 7.75 -14.92
CA PRO A 190 14.46 8.94 -15.25
C PRO A 190 15.47 9.35 -14.18
N LEU A 191 15.17 9.09 -12.88
CA LEU A 191 16.13 9.35 -11.81
C LEU A 191 17.31 8.36 -11.76
N GLY A 192 17.41 7.40 -12.70
CA GLY A 192 18.57 6.51 -12.88
C GLY A 192 18.76 5.46 -11.79
N ARG A 193 17.78 5.25 -10.93
CA ARG A 193 17.82 4.23 -9.88
C ARG A 193 16.45 3.60 -9.64
N LEU A 194 16.43 2.43 -9.04
CA LEU A 194 15.23 1.90 -8.39
C LEU A 194 14.92 2.73 -7.14
N GLY A 195 13.66 2.79 -6.74
CA GLY A 195 13.29 3.35 -5.45
C GLY A 195 13.82 2.48 -4.31
N GLU A 196 14.05 3.09 -3.16
CA GLU A 196 14.27 2.37 -1.90
C GLU A 196 12.96 2.38 -1.08
N PRO A 197 12.73 1.41 -0.19
CA PRO A 197 11.54 1.37 0.64
C PRO A 197 11.30 2.68 1.42
N GLU A 198 12.38 3.36 1.81
CA GLU A 198 12.37 4.65 2.51
C GLU A 198 11.78 5.78 1.65
N ASP A 199 11.99 5.77 0.32
CA ASP A 199 11.39 6.76 -0.58
C ASP A 199 9.85 6.71 -0.47
N ILE A 200 9.29 5.50 -0.34
CA ILE A 200 7.85 5.29 -0.19
C ILE A 200 7.39 5.61 1.24
N ALA A 201 8.16 5.20 2.23
CA ALA A 201 7.83 5.43 3.63
C ALA A 201 7.75 6.93 3.96
N HIS A 202 8.65 7.76 3.45
CA HIS A 202 8.62 9.21 3.67
C HIS A 202 7.32 9.85 3.17
N MET A 203 6.87 9.50 1.97
CA MET A 203 5.61 10.01 1.43
C MET A 203 4.40 9.42 2.17
N ALA A 204 4.47 8.15 2.59
CA ALA A 204 3.44 7.52 3.40
C ALA A 204 3.23 8.27 4.72
N LEU A 205 4.31 8.58 5.42
CA LEU A 205 4.25 9.34 6.66
C LEU A 205 3.69 10.76 6.45
N PHE A 206 4.10 11.43 5.37
CA PHE A 206 3.55 12.75 5.05
C PHE A 206 2.04 12.67 4.86
N LEU A 207 1.53 11.73 4.03
CA LEU A 207 0.10 11.61 3.75
C LEU A 207 -0.73 11.19 4.96
N MET A 208 -0.16 10.45 5.89
CA MET A 208 -0.83 10.08 7.14
C MET A 208 -0.85 11.23 8.17
N SER A 209 0.05 12.20 8.06
CA SER A 209 0.21 13.29 9.02
C SER A 209 -0.80 14.44 8.83
N ASP A 210 -0.90 15.31 9.83
CA ASP A 210 -1.72 16.53 9.77
C ASP A 210 -1.22 17.54 8.72
N GLN A 211 0.04 17.42 8.25
CA GLN A 211 0.60 18.24 7.17
C GLN A 211 -0.12 18.01 5.84
N ALA A 212 -0.75 16.85 5.66
CA ALA A 212 -1.55 16.50 4.49
C ALA A 212 -3.06 16.73 4.70
N SER A 213 -3.46 17.62 5.61
CA SER A 213 -4.85 17.86 6.00
C SER A 213 -5.78 18.27 4.85
N TRP A 214 -5.23 18.82 3.76
CA TRP A 214 -5.97 19.23 2.55
C TRP A 214 -5.77 18.28 1.37
N ILE A 215 -5.31 17.05 1.62
CA ILE A 215 -5.05 16.05 0.58
C ILE A 215 -5.92 14.82 0.85
N THR A 216 -6.91 14.58 -0.05
CA THR A 216 -7.75 13.38 -0.03
C THR A 216 -8.14 13.00 -1.46
N GLY A 217 -8.40 11.71 -1.70
CA GLY A 217 -8.78 11.15 -3.00
C GLY A 217 -7.64 11.10 -4.03
N GLN A 218 -6.39 11.39 -3.63
CA GLN A 218 -5.28 11.51 -4.54
C GLN A 218 -4.54 10.18 -4.73
N ALA A 219 -4.06 9.97 -5.98
CA ALA A 219 -3.11 8.92 -6.33
C ALA A 219 -1.77 9.59 -6.62
N ILE A 220 -0.81 9.41 -5.73
CA ILE A 220 0.49 10.10 -5.80
C ILE A 220 1.55 9.11 -6.27
N ALA A 221 2.17 9.42 -7.42
CA ALA A 221 3.31 8.67 -7.91
C ALA A 221 4.56 8.97 -7.07
N VAL A 222 5.23 7.89 -6.63
CA VAL A 222 6.56 7.93 -6.01
C VAL A 222 7.40 6.90 -6.77
N ASP A 223 7.84 7.27 -7.95
CA ASP A 223 8.24 6.32 -8.98
C ASP A 223 9.49 6.73 -9.77
N GLY A 224 10.22 7.74 -9.33
CA GLY A 224 11.43 8.20 -10.01
C GLY A 224 11.21 8.64 -11.46
N GLY A 225 9.96 9.02 -11.80
CA GLY A 225 9.59 9.44 -13.15
C GLY A 225 9.10 8.30 -14.06
N PHE A 226 8.93 7.08 -13.55
CA PHE A 226 8.49 5.91 -14.33
C PHE A 226 7.23 6.17 -15.17
N ASN A 227 6.28 6.97 -14.65
CA ASN A 227 4.98 7.20 -15.31
C ASN A 227 4.91 8.49 -16.16
N ILE A 228 5.95 9.32 -16.21
CA ILE A 228 5.88 10.59 -16.96
C ILE A 228 6.25 10.45 -18.45
N GLY A 229 6.67 9.27 -18.85
CA GLY A 229 7.13 8.96 -20.21
C GLY A 229 8.53 8.37 -20.23
N HIS A 230 9.00 8.08 -21.42
CA HIS A 230 10.37 7.62 -21.66
C HIS A 230 11.16 8.76 -22.32
N ALA A 231 12.37 9.02 -21.84
CA ALA A 231 13.30 9.85 -22.58
C ALA A 231 13.79 9.01 -23.78
N ASP A 232 13.24 9.25 -24.95
CA ASP A 232 13.87 8.80 -26.18
C ASP A 232 15.04 9.77 -26.42
N ASP A 233 16.26 9.26 -26.32
CA ASP A 233 17.42 9.96 -26.89
C ASP A 233 17.24 9.96 -28.42
N VAL A 234 16.63 11.01 -28.95
CA VAL A 234 16.50 11.28 -30.38
C VAL A 234 17.83 11.81 -30.92
#